data_142a859cd4287ecb97c6590152a00dda
#
_entry.id   142a859cd4287ecb97c6590152a00dda
#
_cell.length_a   1.000
_cell.length_b   1.000
_cell.length_c   1.000
_cell.angle_alpha   90.00
_cell.angle_beta   90.00
_cell.angle_gamma   90.00
#
_symmetry.space_group_name_H-M   'P 1'
#
loop_
_entity.id
_entity.type
_entity.pdbx_description
1 polymer ?
#
loop_
_entity_poly.entity_id
_entity_poly.type
_entity_poly.pdbx_seq_one_letter_code
_entity_poly.pdbx_strand_id
1 'polypeptide(L)'
;MTDRAAVTEWLTGYEAAWRAPGTDHLAGLFTASATYLQSPYEQPVTGLNAIQRMWEQEREGPDEVFTLATEIIAVDGPTAVIRADVCYAGPPRQEYRDLWVIRLGDDSRCSWFEEWPFWPGRGYTAGRDSS
;
A
#
# COMPACT_ATOMS: atom_id res chain seq x y z
N MET A 1 11.44 15.88 -8.05
CA MET A 1 11.26 16.26 -6.66
C MET A 1 9.92 15.78 -6.14
N THR A 2 9.90 15.19 -4.96
CA THR A 2 8.66 14.68 -4.39
C THR A 2 7.91 15.82 -3.70
N ASP A 3 6.66 15.99 -4.07
CA ASP A 3 5.78 16.98 -3.44
C ASP A 3 4.38 16.38 -3.39
N ARG A 4 3.42 17.14 -2.84
CA ARG A 4 2.06 16.62 -2.69
C ARG A 4 1.44 16.26 -4.02
N ALA A 5 1.73 17.00 -5.07
CA ALA A 5 1.19 16.70 -6.40
C ALA A 5 1.72 15.36 -6.91
N ALA A 6 3.01 15.12 -6.74
CA ALA A 6 3.62 13.86 -7.16
C ALA A 6 3.05 12.69 -6.34
N VAL A 7 2.86 12.88 -5.05
CA VAL A 7 2.29 11.85 -4.18
C VAL A 7 0.84 11.56 -4.58
N THR A 8 0.05 12.60 -4.85
CA THR A 8 -1.33 12.44 -5.28
C THR A 8 -1.40 11.63 -6.58
N GLU A 9 -0.53 11.96 -7.51
CA GLU A 9 -0.49 11.24 -8.79
C GLU A 9 -0.11 9.78 -8.59
N TRP A 10 0.87 9.53 -7.72
CA TRP A 10 1.29 8.16 -7.41
C TRP A 10 0.14 7.38 -6.77
N LEU A 11 -0.60 8.00 -5.84
CA LEU A 11 -1.73 7.34 -5.18
C LEU A 11 -2.83 7.00 -6.17
N THR A 12 -3.09 7.88 -7.14
CA THR A 12 -4.06 7.61 -8.19
C THR A 12 -3.63 6.39 -9.00
N GLY A 13 -2.35 6.32 -9.34
CA GLY A 13 -1.84 5.18 -10.09
C GLY A 13 -1.87 3.89 -9.29
N TYR A 14 -1.57 3.98 -8.00
CA TYR A 14 -1.59 2.84 -7.11
C TYR A 14 -3.00 2.25 -6.98
N GLU A 15 -3.98 3.11 -6.79
CA GLU A 15 -5.36 2.65 -6.72
C GLU A 15 -5.82 2.05 -8.04
N ALA A 16 -5.43 2.66 -9.15
CA ALA A 16 -5.78 2.13 -10.47
C ALA A 16 -5.18 0.74 -10.68
N ALA A 17 -3.92 0.54 -10.24
CA ALA A 17 -3.27 -0.77 -10.34
C ALA A 17 -3.97 -1.80 -9.45
N TRP A 18 -4.39 -1.37 -8.27
CA TRP A 18 -5.09 -2.25 -7.34
C TRP A 18 -6.41 -2.75 -7.94
N ARG A 19 -7.11 -1.88 -8.69
CA ARG A 19 -8.39 -2.23 -9.28
C ARG A 19 -8.28 -2.95 -10.61
N ALA A 20 -7.10 -2.89 -11.24
CA ALA A 20 -6.90 -3.50 -12.54
C ALA A 20 -6.51 -4.98 -12.39
N PRO A 21 -6.87 -5.83 -13.35
CA PRO A 21 -6.38 -7.21 -13.33
C PRO A 21 -4.90 -7.26 -13.66
N GLY A 22 -4.21 -8.28 -13.15
CA GLY A 22 -2.80 -8.46 -13.41
C GLY A 22 -1.92 -7.53 -12.59
N THR A 23 -0.64 -7.51 -12.90
CA THR A 23 0.34 -6.75 -12.14
C THR A 23 1.25 -5.91 -13.04
N ASP A 24 0.88 -5.76 -14.31
CA ASP A 24 1.75 -5.03 -15.25
C ASP A 24 1.90 -3.57 -14.90
N HIS A 25 0.91 -2.98 -14.25
CA HIS A 25 0.95 -1.57 -13.88
C HIS A 25 1.99 -1.27 -12.81
N LEU A 26 2.43 -2.29 -12.07
CA LEU A 26 3.34 -2.07 -10.95
C LEU A 26 4.71 -1.58 -11.40
N ALA A 27 5.11 -1.90 -12.63
CA ALA A 27 6.40 -1.45 -13.15
C ALA A 27 6.49 0.07 -13.27
N GLY A 28 5.34 0.73 -13.45
CA GLY A 28 5.30 2.19 -13.52
C GLY A 28 5.22 2.84 -12.14
N LEU A 29 4.97 2.06 -11.09
CA LEU A 29 4.78 2.58 -9.74
C LEU A 29 5.97 2.28 -8.82
N PHE A 30 6.69 1.20 -9.07
CA PHE A 30 7.77 0.75 -8.20
C PHE A 30 9.06 0.62 -8.99
N THR A 31 10.18 0.92 -8.33
CA THR A 31 11.48 0.70 -8.96
C THR A 31 11.78 -0.80 -8.99
N ALA A 32 12.75 -1.17 -9.82
CA ALA A 32 13.11 -2.58 -9.99
C ALA A 32 13.58 -3.23 -8.68
N SER A 33 14.17 -2.44 -7.79
CA SER A 33 14.71 -2.94 -6.53
C SER A 33 13.88 -2.51 -5.31
N ALA A 34 12.63 -2.08 -5.52
CA ALA A 34 11.79 -1.56 -4.45
C ALA A 34 11.58 -2.57 -3.34
N THR A 35 11.35 -2.07 -2.14
CA THR A 35 11.02 -2.89 -0.98
C THR A 35 9.58 -2.61 -0.57
N TYR A 36 8.84 -3.67 -0.30
CA TYR A 36 7.44 -3.60 0.11
C TYR A 36 7.30 -4.34 1.44
N LEU A 37 6.89 -3.62 2.47
CA LEU A 37 6.76 -4.16 3.83
C LEU A 37 5.28 -4.15 4.20
N GLN A 38 4.69 -5.33 4.35
CA GLN A 38 3.25 -5.46 4.56
C GLN A 38 2.83 -5.15 6.00
N SER A 39 3.74 -5.23 6.93
CA SER A 39 3.54 -4.77 8.30
C SER A 39 4.91 -4.67 8.95
N PRO A 40 5.04 -3.95 10.08
CA PRO A 40 6.35 -3.66 10.63
C PRO A 40 7.22 -4.87 10.96
N TYR A 41 6.60 -6.00 11.25
CA TYR A 41 7.36 -7.19 11.65
C TYR A 41 7.38 -8.28 10.59
N GLU A 42 6.76 -8.03 9.42
CA GLU A 42 6.80 -9.00 8.33
C GLU A 42 8.15 -8.97 7.62
N GLN A 43 8.47 -10.08 6.94
CA GLN A 43 9.63 -10.11 6.08
C GLN A 43 9.40 -9.16 4.91
N PRO A 44 10.38 -8.28 4.62
CA PRO A 44 10.22 -7.40 3.45
C PRO A 44 10.20 -8.18 2.16
N VAL A 45 9.37 -7.70 1.23
CA VAL A 45 9.33 -8.24 -0.14
C VAL A 45 10.20 -7.31 -0.98
N THR A 46 11.29 -7.84 -1.51
CA THR A 46 12.27 -7.02 -2.22
C THR A 46 12.30 -7.35 -3.70
N GLY A 47 12.22 -6.31 -4.53
CA GLY A 47 12.29 -6.43 -5.97
C GLY A 47 10.92 -6.45 -6.61
N LEU A 48 10.84 -5.83 -7.79
CA LEU A 48 9.56 -5.69 -8.48
C LEU A 48 8.91 -7.05 -8.77
N ASN A 49 9.71 -8.03 -9.20
CA ASN A 49 9.14 -9.34 -9.51
C ASN A 49 8.51 -10.00 -8.29
N ALA A 50 9.16 -9.86 -7.13
CA ALA A 50 8.61 -10.42 -5.89
C ALA A 50 7.36 -9.67 -5.47
N ILE A 51 7.33 -8.36 -5.65
CA ILE A 51 6.15 -7.56 -5.33
C ILE A 51 4.98 -7.97 -6.23
N GLN A 52 5.24 -8.20 -7.51
CA GLN A 52 4.19 -8.65 -8.43
C GLN A 52 3.62 -10.00 -8.01
N ARG A 53 4.48 -10.93 -7.60
CA ARG A 53 4.02 -12.24 -7.13
C ARG A 53 3.20 -12.11 -5.85
N MET A 54 3.63 -11.26 -4.94
CA MET A 54 2.90 -11.03 -3.70
C MET A 54 1.52 -10.46 -3.98
N TRP A 55 1.42 -9.50 -4.89
CA TRP A 55 0.14 -8.91 -5.26
C TRP A 55 -0.81 -9.94 -5.85
N GLU A 56 -0.29 -10.83 -6.70
CA GLU A 56 -1.14 -11.87 -7.28
C GLU A 56 -1.65 -12.85 -6.22
N GLN A 57 -0.81 -13.17 -5.24
CA GLN A 57 -1.21 -14.08 -4.17
C GLN A 57 -2.21 -13.47 -3.21
N GLU A 58 -2.10 -12.16 -2.96
CA GLU A 58 -2.97 -11.49 -1.99
C GLU A 58 -4.30 -11.08 -2.60
N ARG A 59 -4.39 -11.03 -3.90
CA ARG A 59 -5.60 -10.57 -4.56
C ARG A 59 -6.66 -11.66 -4.54
N GLU A 60 -7.88 -11.25 -4.19
CA GLU A 60 -8.95 -12.21 -4.06
C GLU A 60 -9.67 -12.49 -5.35
N GLY A 61 -9.30 -11.84 -6.41
CA GLY A 61 -9.90 -12.08 -7.71
C GLY A 61 -10.20 -10.78 -8.41
N PRO A 62 -10.58 -10.86 -9.70
CA PRO A 62 -10.79 -9.64 -10.50
C PRO A 62 -12.05 -8.89 -10.10
N ASP A 63 -12.96 -9.52 -9.36
CA ASP A 63 -14.23 -8.89 -8.99
C ASP A 63 -14.22 -8.33 -7.57
N GLU A 64 -13.05 -8.19 -6.98
CA GLU A 64 -12.94 -7.65 -5.65
C GLU A 64 -13.48 -6.22 -5.60
N VAL A 65 -14.44 -5.97 -4.73
CA VAL A 65 -15.08 -4.66 -4.61
C VAL A 65 -14.66 -4.01 -3.31
N PHE A 66 -14.06 -2.84 -3.42
CA PHE A 66 -13.61 -2.12 -2.24
C PHE A 66 -13.65 -0.62 -2.49
N THR A 67 -13.68 0.14 -1.39
CA THR A 67 -13.50 1.59 -1.44
C THR A 67 -12.17 1.93 -0.77
N LEU A 68 -11.56 2.98 -1.26
CA LEU A 68 -10.28 3.46 -0.73
C LEU A 68 -10.36 4.97 -0.58
N ALA A 69 -10.06 5.45 0.61
CA ALA A 69 -9.96 6.88 0.86
C ALA A 69 -8.57 7.14 1.43
N THR A 70 -7.86 8.11 0.86
CA THR A 70 -6.50 8.42 1.29
C THR A 70 -6.38 9.88 1.68
N GLU A 71 -5.46 10.15 2.61
CA GLU A 71 -5.14 11.50 3.04
C GLU A 71 -3.63 11.59 3.20
N ILE A 72 -3.02 12.57 2.53
CA ILE A 72 -1.58 12.80 2.69
C ILE A 72 -1.37 13.54 3.99
N ILE A 73 -0.70 12.89 4.94
CA ILE A 73 -0.44 13.47 6.26
C ILE A 73 0.74 14.42 6.20
N ALA A 74 1.81 14.02 5.50
CA ALA A 74 3.03 14.81 5.45
C ALA A 74 3.89 14.39 4.28
N VAL A 75 4.69 15.31 3.79
CA VAL A 75 5.72 15.04 2.78
C VAL A 75 7.00 15.71 3.27
N ASP A 76 8.08 14.96 3.28
CA ASP A 76 9.37 15.48 3.72
C ASP A 76 10.44 14.86 2.83
N GLY A 77 11.00 15.67 1.93
CA GLY A 77 11.96 15.18 0.96
C GLY A 77 11.32 14.09 0.10
N PRO A 78 11.97 12.96 -0.07
CA PRO A 78 11.40 11.87 -0.89
C PRO A 78 10.36 11.04 -0.15
N THR A 79 10.11 11.32 1.12
CA THR A 79 9.24 10.49 1.96
C THR A 79 7.88 11.14 2.12
N ALA A 80 6.84 10.32 2.02
CA ALA A 80 5.46 10.78 2.27
C ALA A 80 4.78 9.80 3.21
N VAL A 81 3.88 10.34 4.03
CA VAL A 81 3.07 9.55 4.96
C VAL A 81 1.62 9.73 4.58
N ILE A 82 0.92 8.63 4.37
CA ILE A 82 -0.46 8.63 3.89
C ILE A 82 -1.32 7.80 4.83
N ARG A 83 -2.50 8.30 5.17
CA ARG A 83 -3.51 7.52 5.88
C ARG A 83 -4.46 6.95 4.85
N ALA A 84 -4.77 5.66 4.95
CA ALA A 84 -5.67 5.00 4.02
C ALA A 84 -6.76 4.25 4.78
N ASP A 85 -8.01 4.45 4.35
CA ASP A 85 -9.14 3.69 4.87
C ASP A 85 -9.62 2.79 3.75
N VAL A 86 -9.68 1.50 4.02
CA VAL A 86 -10.05 0.49 3.03
C VAL A 86 -11.27 -0.28 3.53
N CYS A 87 -12.26 -0.44 2.67
CA CYS A 87 -13.45 -1.18 3.02
C CYS A 87 -13.82 -2.11 1.87
N TYR A 88 -13.85 -3.41 2.15
CA TYR A 88 -14.27 -4.42 1.19
C TYR A 88 -15.76 -4.70 1.41
N ALA A 89 -16.50 -4.76 0.31
CA ALA A 89 -17.96 -4.94 0.38
C ALA A 89 -18.35 -6.33 0.92
N GLY A 90 -17.52 -7.31 0.66
CA GLY A 90 -17.80 -8.64 1.16
C GLY A 90 -18.67 -9.48 0.27
N PRO A 91 -19.31 -10.56 0.74
CA PRO A 91 -19.27 -11.09 2.10
C PRO A 91 -18.00 -11.88 2.43
N PRO A 92 -17.51 -11.74 3.65
CA PRO A 92 -17.99 -10.82 4.69
C PRO A 92 -17.44 -9.42 4.47
N ARG A 93 -18.17 -8.43 4.94
CA ARG A 93 -17.68 -7.06 4.87
C ARG A 93 -16.47 -6.93 5.78
N GLN A 94 -15.41 -6.31 5.27
CA GLN A 94 -14.18 -6.12 6.02
C GLN A 94 -13.69 -4.71 5.82
N GLU A 95 -13.11 -4.14 6.85
CA GLU A 95 -12.50 -2.83 6.73
C GLU A 95 -11.20 -2.79 7.54
N TYR A 96 -10.29 -1.93 7.12
CA TYR A 96 -9.11 -1.65 7.92
C TYR A 96 -8.62 -0.26 7.62
N ARG A 97 -7.83 0.28 8.55
CA ARG A 97 -7.16 1.54 8.38
C ARG A 97 -5.68 1.29 8.34
N ASP A 98 -5.01 2.04 7.49
CA ASP A 98 -3.64 1.78 7.16
C ASP A 98 -2.87 3.08 7.20
N LEU A 99 -1.61 2.99 7.57
CA LEU A 99 -0.70 4.11 7.44
C LEU A 99 0.40 3.66 6.50
N TRP A 100 0.62 4.41 5.44
CA TRP A 100 1.66 4.10 4.47
C TRP A 100 2.80 5.08 4.60
N VAL A 101 4.03 4.58 4.65
CA VAL A 101 5.24 5.39 4.56
C VAL A 101 5.89 5.00 3.25
N ILE A 102 6.00 5.96 2.34
CA ILE A 102 6.54 5.67 1.01
C ILE A 102 7.70 6.60 0.70
N ARG A 103 8.57 6.15 -0.18
CA ARG A 103 9.64 6.99 -0.73
C ARG A 103 9.57 6.95 -2.23
N LEU A 104 9.52 8.11 -2.85
CA LEU A 104 9.49 8.25 -4.30
C LEU A 104 10.83 8.78 -4.78
N GLY A 105 11.33 8.20 -5.88
CA GLY A 105 12.53 8.70 -6.51
C GLY A 105 12.26 9.84 -7.45
N ASP A 106 13.29 10.27 -8.17
CA ASP A 106 13.18 11.41 -9.10
C ASP A 106 12.22 11.13 -10.24
N ASP A 107 12.02 9.85 -10.58
CA ASP A 107 11.09 9.44 -11.62
C ASP A 107 9.70 9.17 -11.07
N SER A 108 9.44 9.53 -9.82
CA SER A 108 8.16 9.33 -9.13
C SER A 108 7.78 7.87 -8.97
N ARG A 109 8.73 6.96 -9.07
CA ARG A 109 8.47 5.55 -8.74
C ARG A 109 8.89 5.28 -7.31
N CYS A 110 8.13 4.42 -6.66
CA CYS A 110 8.32 4.11 -5.25
C CYS A 110 9.46 3.12 -5.07
N SER A 111 10.40 3.46 -4.19
CA SER A 111 11.50 2.57 -3.83
C SER A 111 11.27 1.89 -2.49
N TRP A 112 10.35 2.41 -1.69
CA TRP A 112 10.05 1.86 -0.36
C TRP A 112 8.58 2.08 -0.08
N PHE A 113 7.86 1.00 0.26
CA PHE A 113 6.44 1.05 0.63
C PHE A 113 6.28 0.26 1.92
N GLU A 114 5.79 0.91 2.94
CA GLU A 114 5.68 0.31 4.26
C GLU A 114 4.28 0.52 4.77
N GLU A 115 3.58 -0.55 5.18
CA GLU A 115 2.22 -0.48 5.69
C GLU A 115 2.19 -0.75 7.19
N TRP A 116 1.29 -0.04 7.86
CA TRP A 116 0.97 -0.25 9.27
C TRP A 116 -0.54 -0.45 9.36
N PRO A 117 -1.04 -1.66 9.05
CA PRO A 117 -2.49 -1.88 8.96
C PRO A 117 -3.10 -2.23 10.31
N PHE A 118 -4.32 -1.73 10.54
CA PHE A 118 -5.08 -2.01 11.75
C PHE A 118 -6.52 -2.34 11.39
N TRP A 119 -7.08 -3.33 12.05
CA TRP A 119 -8.44 -3.77 11.84
C TRP A 119 -9.30 -3.43 13.05
N PRO A 120 -10.64 -3.26 12.85
CA PRO A 120 -11.54 -3.08 13.98
C PRO A 120 -11.40 -4.25 14.94
N GLY A 121 -11.43 -3.97 16.23
CA GLY A 121 -11.24 -4.99 17.24
C GLY A 121 -9.79 -5.35 17.48
N ARG A 122 -8.90 -4.90 16.62
CA ARG A 122 -7.46 -5.13 16.76
C ARG A 122 -6.70 -3.84 16.59
N GLY A 123 -7.29 -2.74 16.97
CA GLY A 123 -6.67 -1.44 16.79
C GLY A 123 -5.47 -1.21 17.68
N TYR A 124 -5.17 -2.16 18.55
CA TYR A 124 -4.13 -1.97 19.52
C TYR A 124 -3.57 -3.34 19.89
N THR A 125 -2.33 -3.56 19.59
CA THR A 125 -1.72 -4.86 19.78
C THR A 125 -0.51 -4.86 20.71
N ALA A 126 -0.04 -3.71 21.10
CA ALA A 126 1.16 -3.64 21.93
C ALA A 126 0.90 -4.31 23.27
N GLY A 127 1.73 -5.25 23.63
CA GLY A 127 1.65 -5.94 24.90
C GLY A 127 0.51 -6.90 25.05
N ARG A 128 -0.23 -7.19 23.98
CA ARG A 128 -1.32 -8.07 24.17
C ARG A 128 -1.10 -9.29 23.52
N ASP A 129 -1.04 -10.17 23.94
CA ASP A 129 -0.94 -11.33 23.39
C ASP A 129 -2.05 -11.97 23.35
N SER A 130 -2.67 -11.82 23.21
CA SER A 130 -3.54 -12.53 23.08
C SER A 130 -4.08 -13.26 23.60
N SER A 131 -3.66 -13.06 24.06
CA SER A 131 -4.15 -14.01 24.69
C SER A 131 -5.36 -14.37 24.35
#